data_846259641a5b0298ba71c417528a6436
#
_entry.id   846259641a5b0298ba71c417528a6436
#
_cell.length_a   1.000
_cell.length_b   1.000
_cell.length_c   1.000
_cell.angle_alpha   90.00
_cell.angle_beta   90.00
_cell.angle_gamma   90.00
#
_symmetry.space_group_name_H-M   'P 1'
#
loop_
_entity.id
_entity.type
_entity.pdbx_description
1 polymer ?
#
loop_
_entity_poly.entity_id
_entity_poly.type
_entity_poly.pdbx_seq_one_letter_code
_entity_poly.pdbx_strand_id
1 'polypeptide(L)'
;EILAVLHGAETGPIADAGLVVHEPQEARSLLWELLDRGAATGRVPSQLLERWETVLETPALWHFLPVPLHGDLTIDALRTNGESIVTVADFSSLRVGDPAADLEAVSHLLEPEDFDRFLELYTERVRHDDAGLRSRIDLRSEMAVLELLLAAVDSGDNAQIKEVEEMLADLAELIVPQGDSDATGGEPKQGI
;
A
#
# COMPACT_ATOMS: atom_id res chain seq x y z
N GLU A 1 -16.53 -7.72 -5.72
CA GLU A 1 -17.75 -8.09 -4.96
C GLU A 1 -17.45 -8.77 -3.64
N ILE A 2 -16.63 -9.84 -3.59
CA ILE A 2 -16.34 -10.59 -2.38
C ILE A 2 -15.71 -9.74 -1.28
N LEU A 3 -14.68 -8.91 -1.60
CA LEU A 3 -14.07 -8.03 -0.61
C LEU A 3 -15.03 -6.97 -0.08
N ALA A 4 -15.91 -6.41 -0.93
CA ALA A 4 -16.92 -5.46 -0.45
C ALA A 4 -17.92 -6.12 0.52
N VAL A 5 -18.21 -7.41 0.37
CA VAL A 5 -19.03 -8.16 1.31
C VAL A 5 -18.27 -8.44 2.62
N LEU A 6 -17.02 -8.85 2.54
CA LEU A 6 -16.16 -9.05 3.71
C LEU A 6 -16.01 -7.75 4.51
N HIS A 7 -15.61 -6.67 3.85
CA HIS A 7 -15.40 -5.37 4.47
C HIS A 7 -16.71 -4.71 4.96
N GLY A 8 -17.86 -5.16 4.47
CA GLY A 8 -19.17 -4.73 4.95
C GLY A 8 -19.72 -5.55 6.12
N ALA A 9 -19.01 -6.59 6.57
CA ALA A 9 -19.46 -7.41 7.68
C ALA A 9 -19.22 -6.71 9.04
N GLU A 10 -19.93 -7.17 10.07
CA GLU A 10 -19.79 -6.63 11.43
C GLU A 10 -18.44 -6.98 12.04
N THR A 11 -17.75 -6.02 12.63
CA THR A 11 -16.46 -6.18 13.29
C THR A 11 -16.57 -6.78 14.69
N GLY A 12 -17.72 -6.57 15.37
CA GLY A 12 -17.95 -7.00 16.75
C GLY A 12 -17.65 -8.47 17.00
N PRO A 13 -18.20 -9.42 16.22
CA PRO A 13 -17.91 -10.84 16.42
C PRO A 13 -16.43 -11.20 16.30
N ILE A 14 -15.66 -10.49 15.47
CA ILE A 14 -14.21 -10.69 15.29
C ILE A 14 -13.45 -10.21 16.51
N ALA A 15 -13.80 -9.03 17.02
CA ALA A 15 -13.23 -8.47 18.24
C ALA A 15 -13.58 -9.34 19.48
N ASP A 16 -14.83 -9.80 19.59
CA ASP A 16 -15.28 -10.69 20.67
C ASP A 16 -14.56 -12.05 20.66
N ALA A 17 -14.14 -12.50 19.50
CA ALA A 17 -13.29 -13.70 19.34
C ALA A 17 -11.83 -13.47 19.76
N GLY A 18 -11.44 -12.24 20.14
CA GLY A 18 -10.09 -11.89 20.57
C GLY A 18 -9.10 -11.72 19.42
N LEU A 19 -9.59 -11.54 18.18
CA LEU A 19 -8.74 -11.24 17.04
C LEU A 19 -8.27 -9.78 17.06
N VAL A 20 -7.18 -9.51 16.38
CA VAL A 20 -6.54 -8.20 16.35
C VAL A 20 -7.47 -7.16 15.73
N VAL A 21 -7.57 -5.99 16.37
CA VAL A 21 -8.28 -4.81 15.87
C VAL A 21 -7.28 -3.66 15.83
N HIS A 22 -7.09 -3.09 14.64
CA HIS A 22 -6.28 -1.88 14.47
C HIS A 22 -7.17 -0.70 14.12
N GLU A 23 -7.28 0.24 15.04
CA GLU A 23 -7.86 1.54 14.79
C GLU A 23 -6.98 2.37 13.83
N PRO A 24 -7.49 3.43 13.19
CA PRO A 24 -6.73 4.21 12.22
C PRO A 24 -5.37 4.69 12.72
N GLN A 25 -5.27 5.09 13.98
CA GLN A 25 -4.03 5.54 14.57
C GLN A 25 -3.02 4.39 14.74
N GLU A 26 -3.48 3.20 15.12
CA GLU A 26 -2.62 2.01 15.28
C GLU A 26 -2.12 1.52 13.92
N ALA A 27 -3.02 1.48 12.91
CA ALA A 27 -2.64 1.12 11.54
C ALA A 27 -1.57 2.06 10.97
N ARG A 28 -1.70 3.37 11.23
CA ARG A 28 -0.71 4.38 10.87
C ARG A 28 0.61 4.19 11.63
N SER A 29 0.56 3.88 12.93
CA SER A 29 1.76 3.67 13.76
C SER A 29 2.58 2.47 13.29
N LEU A 30 1.94 1.39 12.85
CA LEU A 30 2.62 0.21 12.30
C LEU A 30 3.43 0.55 11.03
N LEU A 31 2.92 1.43 10.18
CA LEU A 31 3.66 1.88 9.00
C LEU A 31 4.80 2.84 9.37
N TRP A 32 4.65 3.67 10.41
CA TRP A 32 5.75 4.44 10.97
C TRP A 32 6.87 3.55 11.51
N GLU A 33 6.53 2.49 12.25
CA GLU A 33 7.52 1.53 12.75
C GLU A 33 8.27 0.83 11.61
N LEU A 34 7.56 0.48 10.53
CA LEU A 34 8.18 -0.08 9.32
C LEU A 34 9.14 0.91 8.66
N LEU A 35 8.70 2.18 8.51
CA LEU A 35 9.52 3.26 7.96
C LEU A 35 10.79 3.49 8.78
N ASP A 36 10.66 3.63 10.10
CA ASP A 36 11.78 3.85 11.01
C ASP A 36 12.81 2.71 10.92
N ARG A 37 12.34 1.47 10.88
CA ARG A 37 13.22 0.30 10.71
C ARG A 37 13.93 0.32 9.36
N GLY A 38 13.21 0.64 8.28
CA GLY A 38 13.80 0.77 6.95
C GLY A 38 14.85 1.87 6.90
N ALA A 39 14.53 3.06 7.42
CA ALA A 39 15.43 4.20 7.49
C ALA A 39 16.71 3.90 8.30
N ALA A 40 16.57 3.17 9.40
CA ALA A 40 17.70 2.76 10.26
C ALA A 40 18.73 1.89 9.53
N THR A 41 18.36 1.22 8.43
CA THR A 41 19.32 0.46 7.60
C THR A 41 20.30 1.37 6.85
N GLY A 42 19.96 2.64 6.65
CA GLY A 42 20.73 3.59 5.83
C GLY A 42 20.75 3.26 4.33
N ARG A 43 19.84 2.41 3.85
CA ARG A 43 19.80 1.85 2.49
C ARG A 43 18.65 2.40 1.64
N VAL A 44 17.72 3.12 2.27
CA VAL A 44 16.53 3.68 1.60
C VAL A 44 16.87 5.07 1.07
N PRO A 45 16.57 5.37 -0.22
CA PRO A 45 16.73 6.72 -0.76
C PRO A 45 15.93 7.77 0.03
N SER A 46 16.54 8.92 0.30
CA SER A 46 15.92 9.99 1.10
C SER A 46 14.62 10.51 0.51
N GLN A 47 14.50 10.53 -0.83
CA GLN A 47 13.29 10.96 -1.53
C GLN A 47 12.08 10.06 -1.22
N LEU A 48 12.30 8.75 -1.06
CA LEU A 48 11.24 7.82 -0.66
C LEU A 48 10.84 8.04 0.79
N LEU A 49 11.82 8.23 1.69
CA LEU A 49 11.54 8.52 3.10
C LEU A 49 10.70 9.80 3.23
N GLU A 50 11.10 10.90 2.60
CA GLU A 50 10.37 12.18 2.61
C GLU A 50 8.95 12.04 2.07
N ARG A 51 8.76 11.27 0.99
CA ARG A 51 7.44 10.99 0.41
C ARG A 51 6.55 10.22 1.37
N TRP A 52 7.06 9.13 1.93
CA TRP A 52 6.29 8.28 2.84
C TRP A 52 5.97 9.00 4.15
N GLU A 53 6.92 9.74 4.71
CA GLU A 53 6.69 10.62 5.86
C GLU A 53 5.56 11.61 5.58
N THR A 54 5.56 12.27 4.41
CA THR A 54 4.52 13.22 4.02
C THR A 54 3.11 12.59 4.03
N VAL A 55 2.96 11.38 3.50
CA VAL A 55 1.67 10.66 3.52
C VAL A 55 1.31 10.24 4.94
N LEU A 56 2.27 9.71 5.68
CA LEU A 56 2.08 9.31 7.07
C LEU A 56 1.75 10.50 7.97
N GLU A 57 2.32 11.68 7.74
CA GLU A 57 2.06 12.91 8.52
C GLU A 57 0.73 13.58 8.18
N THR A 58 0.07 13.23 7.08
CA THR A 58 -1.17 13.86 6.64
C THR A 58 -2.40 13.26 7.35
N PRO A 59 -2.97 13.88 8.41
CA PRO A 59 -4.01 13.24 9.23
C PRO A 59 -5.29 12.93 8.45
N ALA A 60 -5.61 13.76 7.44
CA ALA A 60 -6.83 13.60 6.64
C ALA A 60 -6.87 12.26 5.87
N LEU A 61 -5.71 11.65 5.58
CA LEU A 61 -5.62 10.37 4.87
C LEU A 61 -5.93 9.17 5.77
N TRP A 62 -5.99 9.36 7.10
CA TRP A 62 -6.17 8.30 8.10
C TRP A 62 -7.55 8.32 8.76
N HIS A 63 -8.54 8.88 8.09
CA HIS A 63 -9.93 8.86 8.52
C HIS A 63 -10.71 7.76 7.79
N PHE A 64 -10.54 6.52 8.20
CA PHE A 64 -11.26 5.38 7.66
C PHE A 64 -12.04 4.64 8.76
N LEU A 65 -13.02 3.83 8.36
CA LEU A 65 -13.66 2.88 9.26
C LEU A 65 -12.91 1.56 9.20
N PRO A 66 -12.46 1.01 10.35
CA PRO A 66 -11.88 -0.33 10.39
C PRO A 66 -12.89 -1.37 9.93
N VAL A 67 -12.44 -2.28 9.08
CA VAL A 67 -13.25 -3.35 8.49
C VAL A 67 -12.63 -4.73 8.75
N PRO A 68 -13.43 -5.82 8.67
CA PRO A 68 -12.85 -7.16 8.62
C PRO A 68 -11.94 -7.32 7.40
N LEU A 69 -10.71 -7.75 7.61
CA LEU A 69 -9.71 -7.99 6.58
C LEU A 69 -9.45 -9.49 6.43
N HIS A 70 -9.23 -9.94 5.21
CA HIS A 70 -8.62 -11.24 4.96
C HIS A 70 -7.21 -11.28 5.60
N GLY A 71 -6.45 -10.23 5.37
CA GLY A 71 -5.18 -9.96 6.03
C GLY A 71 -3.96 -10.60 5.40
N ASP A 72 -4.13 -11.54 4.47
CA ASP A 72 -3.09 -12.19 3.67
C ASP A 72 -3.69 -12.69 2.35
N LEU A 73 -4.20 -11.76 1.54
CA LEU A 73 -4.88 -12.09 0.29
C LEU A 73 -3.86 -12.36 -0.81
N THR A 74 -3.76 -13.62 -1.22
CA THR A 74 -2.88 -14.07 -2.30
C THR A 74 -3.68 -14.75 -3.41
N ILE A 75 -3.06 -15.00 -4.56
CA ILE A 75 -3.69 -15.77 -5.65
C ILE A 75 -4.10 -17.18 -5.18
N ASP A 76 -3.33 -17.77 -4.28
CA ASP A 76 -3.61 -19.13 -3.75
C ASP A 76 -4.82 -19.16 -2.81
N ALA A 77 -5.21 -18.03 -2.23
CA ALA A 77 -6.43 -17.89 -1.45
C ALA A 77 -7.69 -17.87 -2.33
N LEU A 78 -7.56 -17.61 -3.62
CA LEU A 78 -8.67 -17.47 -4.55
C LEU A 78 -9.01 -18.82 -5.22
N ARG A 79 -10.29 -19.18 -5.23
CA ARG A 79 -10.79 -20.35 -5.96
C ARG A 79 -11.71 -19.88 -7.08
N THR A 80 -11.47 -20.39 -8.28
CA THR A 80 -12.26 -20.03 -9.47
C THR A 80 -12.94 -21.25 -10.08
N ASN A 81 -14.01 -20.99 -10.83
CA ASN A 81 -14.65 -21.98 -11.71
C ASN A 81 -14.24 -21.81 -13.18
N GLY A 82 -13.23 -20.98 -13.45
CA GLY A 82 -12.77 -20.64 -14.79
C GLY A 82 -13.37 -19.34 -15.36
N GLU A 83 -14.47 -18.84 -14.79
CA GLU A 83 -15.14 -17.60 -15.21
C GLU A 83 -15.16 -16.55 -14.10
N SER A 84 -15.23 -16.98 -12.85
CA SER A 84 -15.34 -16.09 -11.70
C SER A 84 -14.67 -16.68 -10.47
N ILE A 85 -14.30 -15.80 -9.52
CA ILE A 85 -13.88 -16.20 -8.17
C ILE A 85 -15.14 -16.66 -7.42
N VAL A 86 -15.15 -17.91 -6.97
CA VAL A 86 -16.29 -18.50 -6.27
C VAL A 86 -16.07 -18.60 -4.76
N THR A 87 -14.82 -18.55 -4.31
CA THR A 87 -14.48 -18.63 -2.88
C THR A 87 -13.16 -17.90 -2.63
N VAL A 88 -13.07 -17.27 -1.47
CA VAL A 88 -11.81 -16.85 -0.83
C VAL A 88 -11.60 -17.77 0.36
N ALA A 89 -10.40 -18.31 0.53
CA ALA A 89 -10.02 -19.27 1.55
C ALA A 89 -8.84 -18.73 2.37
N ASP A 90 -8.49 -19.44 3.43
CA ASP A 90 -7.35 -19.13 4.30
C ASP A 90 -7.48 -17.81 5.05
N PHE A 91 -8.43 -17.74 5.96
CA PHE A 91 -8.63 -16.62 6.88
C PHE A 91 -7.75 -16.71 8.15
N SER A 92 -6.58 -17.35 8.06
CA SER A 92 -5.65 -17.47 9.22
C SER A 92 -5.13 -16.12 9.71
N SER A 93 -5.11 -15.12 8.84
CA SER A 93 -4.70 -13.72 9.13
C SER A 93 -5.87 -12.75 9.33
N LEU A 94 -7.09 -13.29 9.55
CA LEU A 94 -8.30 -12.49 9.78
C LEU A 94 -8.09 -11.51 10.94
N ARG A 95 -8.38 -10.24 10.68
CA ARG A 95 -8.29 -9.14 11.65
C ARG A 95 -9.23 -8.01 11.27
N VAL A 96 -9.33 -7.00 12.11
CA VAL A 96 -10.03 -5.75 11.79
C VAL A 96 -9.00 -4.66 11.58
N GLY A 97 -9.16 -3.84 10.53
CA GLY A 97 -8.21 -2.76 10.26
C GLY A 97 -8.52 -1.95 9.01
N ASP A 98 -7.46 -1.38 8.43
CA ASP A 98 -7.51 -0.52 7.25
C ASP A 98 -7.82 -1.32 5.99
N PRO A 99 -8.94 -1.05 5.28
CA PRO A 99 -9.27 -1.73 4.03
C PRO A 99 -8.18 -1.63 2.95
N ALA A 100 -7.34 -0.61 3.01
CA ALA A 100 -6.23 -0.45 2.08
C ALA A 100 -5.25 -1.65 2.10
N ALA A 101 -5.18 -2.42 3.19
CA ALA A 101 -4.29 -3.58 3.29
C ALA A 101 -4.69 -4.73 2.35
N ASP A 102 -5.99 -5.08 2.30
CA ASP A 102 -6.46 -6.11 1.37
C ASP A 102 -6.52 -5.60 -0.08
N LEU A 103 -6.79 -4.31 -0.26
CA LEU A 103 -6.87 -3.69 -1.59
C LEU A 103 -5.49 -3.53 -2.22
N GLU A 104 -4.47 -3.27 -1.42
CA GLU A 104 -3.07 -3.30 -1.87
C GLU A 104 -2.70 -4.68 -2.41
N ALA A 105 -3.05 -5.76 -1.72
CA ALA A 105 -2.83 -7.11 -2.21
C ALA A 105 -3.54 -7.37 -3.56
N VAL A 106 -4.74 -6.80 -3.77
CA VAL A 106 -5.43 -6.89 -5.08
C VAL A 106 -4.69 -6.13 -6.17
N SER A 107 -4.05 -4.99 -5.86
CA SER A 107 -3.30 -4.20 -6.84
C SER A 107 -2.14 -4.98 -7.47
N HIS A 108 -1.59 -5.95 -6.76
CA HIS A 108 -0.56 -6.85 -7.28
C HIS A 108 -1.10 -8.02 -8.12
N LEU A 109 -2.41 -8.27 -8.09
CA LEU A 109 -3.05 -9.34 -8.84
C LEU A 109 -3.67 -8.88 -10.17
N LEU A 110 -3.77 -7.57 -10.38
CA LEU A 110 -4.43 -6.95 -11.52
C LEU A 110 -3.48 -6.00 -12.26
N GLU A 111 -3.71 -5.83 -13.56
CA GLU A 111 -3.08 -4.73 -14.28
C GLU A 111 -3.63 -3.38 -13.78
N PRO A 112 -2.86 -2.26 -13.89
CA PRO A 112 -3.24 -0.97 -13.31
C PRO A 112 -4.64 -0.48 -13.73
N GLU A 113 -5.00 -0.62 -15.01
CA GLU A 113 -6.31 -0.20 -15.53
C GLU A 113 -7.45 -1.06 -14.96
N ASP A 114 -7.23 -2.35 -14.79
CA ASP A 114 -8.20 -3.28 -14.20
C ASP A 114 -8.33 -3.03 -12.69
N PHE A 115 -7.24 -2.66 -12.02
CA PHE A 115 -7.28 -2.28 -10.61
C PHE A 115 -8.07 -0.98 -10.39
N ASP A 116 -7.87 0.04 -11.22
CA ASP A 116 -8.64 1.30 -11.13
C ASP A 116 -10.14 1.02 -11.31
N ARG A 117 -10.50 0.20 -12.27
CA ARG A 117 -11.89 -0.23 -12.47
C ARG A 117 -12.43 -1.03 -11.29
N PHE A 118 -11.62 -1.93 -10.74
CA PHE A 118 -11.98 -2.68 -9.54
C PHE A 118 -12.24 -1.75 -8.36
N LEU A 119 -11.38 -0.75 -8.14
CA LEU A 119 -11.48 0.20 -7.04
C LEU A 119 -12.74 1.07 -7.14
N GLU A 120 -13.10 1.53 -8.34
CA GLU A 120 -14.38 2.22 -8.58
C GLU A 120 -15.56 1.36 -8.14
N LEU A 121 -15.63 0.10 -8.61
CA LEU A 121 -16.72 -0.82 -8.28
C LEU A 121 -16.74 -1.19 -6.79
N TYR A 122 -15.58 -1.23 -6.13
CA TYR A 122 -15.47 -1.46 -4.72
C TYR A 122 -16.05 -0.28 -3.93
N THR A 123 -15.61 0.95 -4.22
CA THR A 123 -16.04 2.18 -3.52
C THR A 123 -17.54 2.43 -3.68
N GLU A 124 -18.13 2.13 -4.84
CA GLU A 124 -19.58 2.20 -5.05
C GLU A 124 -20.37 1.28 -4.09
N ARG A 125 -19.79 0.17 -3.66
CA ARG A 125 -20.46 -0.85 -2.84
C ARG A 125 -20.31 -0.65 -1.34
N VAL A 126 -19.13 -0.18 -0.88
CA VAL A 126 -18.85 -0.07 0.56
C VAL A 126 -19.53 1.12 1.22
N ARG A 127 -20.22 2.00 0.50
CA ARG A 127 -21.04 3.12 1.01
C ARG A 127 -20.34 4.00 2.07
N HIS A 128 -19.02 3.99 2.09
CA HIS A 128 -18.23 4.82 2.99
C HIS A 128 -17.31 5.70 2.14
N ASP A 129 -17.37 7.00 2.40
CA ASP A 129 -16.47 7.97 1.77
C ASP A 129 -15.12 7.93 2.49
N ASP A 130 -14.11 7.43 1.80
CA ASP A 130 -12.75 7.31 2.30
C ASP A 130 -11.78 8.01 1.32
N ALA A 131 -11.67 9.30 1.47
CA ALA A 131 -10.85 10.14 0.59
C ALA A 131 -9.34 9.77 0.63
N GLY A 132 -8.88 9.11 1.69
CA GLY A 132 -7.49 8.67 1.85
C GLY A 132 -7.20 7.28 1.30
N LEU A 133 -8.22 6.53 0.88
CA LEU A 133 -8.07 5.10 0.52
C LEU A 133 -6.98 4.86 -0.52
N ARG A 134 -7.04 5.57 -1.67
CA ARG A 134 -6.05 5.41 -2.74
C ARG A 134 -4.63 5.73 -2.27
N SER A 135 -4.46 6.83 -1.57
CA SER A 135 -3.13 7.22 -1.05
C SER A 135 -2.55 6.19 -0.08
N ARG A 136 -3.39 5.53 0.72
CA ARG A 136 -2.93 4.48 1.63
C ARG A 136 -2.63 3.17 0.92
N ILE A 137 -3.36 2.84 -0.15
CA ILE A 137 -3.04 1.70 -1.02
C ILE A 137 -1.67 1.92 -1.68
N ASP A 138 -1.48 3.08 -2.31
CA ASP A 138 -0.22 3.41 -2.98
C ASP A 138 0.95 3.42 -1.99
N LEU A 139 0.79 4.03 -0.81
CA LEU A 139 1.80 4.01 0.25
C LEU A 139 2.18 2.59 0.67
N ARG A 140 1.21 1.71 0.89
CA ARG A 140 1.46 0.32 1.28
C ARG A 140 2.21 -0.45 0.21
N SER A 141 1.80 -0.30 -1.05
CA SER A 141 2.47 -0.91 -2.20
C SER A 141 3.92 -0.44 -2.34
N GLU A 142 4.17 0.87 -2.19
CA GLU A 142 5.51 1.43 -2.21
C GLU A 142 6.37 0.94 -1.02
N MET A 143 5.80 0.87 0.18
CA MET A 143 6.50 0.46 1.39
C MET A 143 6.69 -1.07 1.51
N ALA A 144 6.01 -1.89 0.72
CA ALA A 144 6.19 -3.34 0.72
C ALA A 144 7.66 -3.75 0.45
N VAL A 145 8.40 -2.94 -0.32
CA VAL A 145 9.84 -3.14 -0.57
C VAL A 145 10.67 -3.05 0.72
N LEU A 146 10.20 -2.31 1.75
CA LEU A 146 10.90 -2.26 3.05
C LEU A 146 10.86 -3.60 3.79
N GLU A 147 9.78 -4.35 3.67
CA GLU A 147 9.68 -5.68 4.28
C GLU A 147 10.71 -6.64 3.66
N LEU A 148 10.88 -6.56 2.33
CA LEU A 148 11.90 -7.32 1.61
C LEU A 148 13.31 -6.90 2.03
N LEU A 149 13.57 -5.59 2.16
CA LEU A 149 14.85 -5.07 2.63
C LEU A 149 15.19 -5.59 4.01
N LEU A 150 14.25 -5.48 4.95
CA LEU A 150 14.44 -5.90 6.33
C LEU A 150 14.69 -7.41 6.42
N ALA A 151 13.93 -8.22 5.68
CA ALA A 151 14.13 -9.66 5.62
C ALA A 151 15.52 -10.03 5.07
N ALA A 152 15.98 -9.35 4.01
CA ALA A 152 17.31 -9.55 3.43
C ALA A 152 18.43 -9.13 4.40
N VAL A 153 18.26 -8.02 5.13
CA VAL A 153 19.21 -7.55 6.16
C VAL A 153 19.26 -8.53 7.32
N ASP A 154 18.10 -8.99 7.81
CA ASP A 154 18.02 -9.93 8.94
C ASP A 154 18.64 -11.30 8.60
N SER A 155 18.50 -11.75 7.35
CA SER A 155 19.13 -12.99 6.87
C SER A 155 20.63 -12.86 6.56
N GLY A 156 21.13 -11.62 6.39
CA GLY A 156 22.49 -11.33 5.95
C GLY A 156 22.78 -11.70 4.50
N ASP A 157 21.75 -11.84 3.65
CA ASP A 157 21.89 -12.14 2.22
C ASP A 157 22.26 -10.89 1.42
N ASN A 158 23.56 -10.69 1.20
CA ASN A 158 24.07 -9.52 0.48
C ASN A 158 23.62 -9.45 -0.99
N ALA A 159 23.30 -10.58 -1.62
CA ALA A 159 22.81 -10.58 -2.99
C ALA A 159 21.37 -10.04 -3.03
N GLN A 160 20.52 -10.52 -2.12
CA GLN A 160 19.15 -10.05 -1.98
C GLN A 160 19.09 -8.59 -1.53
N ILE A 161 19.95 -8.16 -0.59
CA ILE A 161 20.06 -6.75 -0.20
C ILE A 161 20.29 -5.86 -1.42
N LYS A 162 21.24 -6.22 -2.28
CA LYS A 162 21.58 -5.43 -3.47
C LYS A 162 20.41 -5.39 -4.46
N GLU A 163 19.72 -6.49 -4.67
CA GLU A 163 18.53 -6.56 -5.53
C GLU A 163 17.43 -5.61 -5.02
N VAL A 164 17.18 -5.61 -3.71
CA VAL A 164 16.18 -4.72 -3.11
C VAL A 164 16.62 -3.25 -3.13
N GLU A 165 17.93 -2.95 -2.98
CA GLU A 165 18.46 -1.60 -3.17
C GLU A 165 18.24 -1.08 -4.60
N GLU A 166 18.39 -1.93 -5.62
CA GLU A 166 18.08 -1.61 -7.01
C GLU A 166 16.58 -1.33 -7.18
N MET A 167 15.68 -2.14 -6.60
CA MET A 167 14.24 -1.91 -6.62
C MET A 167 13.86 -0.57 -5.97
N LEU A 168 14.48 -0.22 -4.83
CA LEU A 168 14.25 1.06 -4.16
C LEU A 168 14.73 2.25 -5.00
N ALA A 169 15.84 2.12 -5.71
CA ALA A 169 16.34 3.15 -6.61
C ALA A 169 15.40 3.38 -7.79
N ASP A 170 14.92 2.31 -8.43
CA ASP A 170 13.96 2.37 -9.52
C ASP A 170 12.64 3.00 -9.06
N LEU A 171 12.16 2.63 -7.88
CA LEU A 171 10.96 3.21 -7.28
C LEU A 171 11.13 4.71 -7.04
N ALA A 172 12.30 5.15 -6.55
CA ALA A 172 12.59 6.56 -6.33
C ALA A 172 12.57 7.38 -7.63
N GLU A 173 13.07 6.81 -8.73
CA GLU A 173 13.04 7.45 -10.05
C GLU A 173 11.62 7.59 -10.61
N LEU A 174 10.74 6.61 -10.34
CA LEU A 174 9.35 6.63 -10.79
C LEU A 174 8.50 7.66 -10.04
N ILE A 175 8.78 7.87 -8.75
CA ILE A 175 7.95 8.68 -7.86
C ILE A 175 8.34 10.16 -7.88
N VAL A 176 9.60 10.47 -8.13
CA VAL A 176 10.08 11.87 -8.21
C VAL A 176 9.73 12.44 -9.58
N PRO A 177 8.88 13.48 -9.67
CA PRO A 177 8.64 14.15 -10.95
C PRO A 177 9.98 14.61 -11.52
N GLN A 178 10.31 14.16 -12.72
CA GLN A 178 11.45 14.74 -13.46
C GLN A 178 11.17 16.23 -13.59
N GLY A 179 11.88 17.05 -12.80
CA GLY A 179 11.75 18.50 -12.85
C GLY A 179 11.96 18.99 -14.27
N ASP A 180 11.09 19.87 -14.74
CA ASP A 180 11.15 20.55 -16.03
C ASP A 180 12.57 20.99 -16.37
N SER A 181 13.25 20.24 -17.22
CA SER A 181 14.55 20.60 -17.79
C SER A 181 14.41 21.58 -18.97
N ASP A 182 13.29 22.31 -19.07
CA ASP A 182 13.03 23.31 -20.12
C ASP A 182 13.01 24.75 -19.59
N ALA A 183 14.11 25.20 -18.94
CA ALA A 183 14.32 26.60 -18.63
C ALA A 183 15.75 27.05 -18.90
N THR A 184 16.28 26.75 -20.10
CA THR A 184 17.48 27.44 -20.59
C THR A 184 17.42 27.59 -22.10
N GLY A 185 16.95 28.71 -22.59
CA GLY A 185 16.92 29.03 -24.03
C GLY A 185 16.34 30.38 -24.36
N GLY A 186 16.55 31.39 -23.52
CA GLY A 186 16.23 32.80 -23.81
C GLY A 186 17.48 33.54 -24.24
N GLU A 187 17.87 33.50 -25.53
CA GLU A 187 18.89 34.41 -26.06
C GLU A 187 18.40 35.87 -25.97
N PRO A 188 19.26 36.81 -25.57
CA PRO A 188 18.94 38.23 -25.65
C PRO A 188 19.07 38.68 -27.10
N LYS A 189 17.95 39.04 -27.75
CA LYS A 189 17.97 39.75 -29.02
C LYS A 189 18.56 41.16 -28.77
N GLN A 190 19.77 41.38 -29.27
CA GLN A 190 20.29 42.69 -29.51
C GLN A 190 19.50 43.35 -30.65
N GLY A 191 18.80 44.45 -30.38
CA GLY A 191 18.16 45.32 -31.33
C GLY A 191 18.96 46.61 -31.50
N ILE A 192 19.22 46.93 -32.73
CA ILE A 192 19.79 48.19 -33.23
C ILE A 192 18.78 49.32 -33.02
#